data_4a9093489472b8e5229e5583c40b8531
#
_entry.id   4a9093489472b8e5229e5583c40b8531
#
_cell.length_a   1.000
_cell.length_b   1.000
_cell.length_c   1.000
_cell.angle_alpha   90.00
_cell.angle_beta   90.00
_cell.angle_gamma   90.00
#
_symmetry.space_group_name_H-M   'P 1'
#
loop_
_entity.id
_entity.type
_entity.pdbx_description
1 polymer ?
#
loop_
_entity_poly.entity_id
_entity_poly.type
_entity_poly.pdbx_seq_one_letter_code
_entity_poly.pdbx_strand_id
1 'polypeptide(L)'
;MRSKPSGRKRVVVIVHEVRGVTENLVRLASFLTSEGFAVVLPSLYSDGFVGSDEHASYRKFYSEVGIERALMAIGDIIEEHVGAKISLLGFSVGATVAWLLSGNGKIDSAIGFYGSRIRNHLDIQPSADVDLYFCREKGFDVEETIGTLNAKRNVSAALIPGEHGFYSTSPFASPQIERANRLILTSLKR
;
A
#
# COMPACT_ATOMS: atom_id res chain seq x y z
N MET A 1 13.84 23.05 28.45
CA MET A 1 12.65 22.93 27.56
C MET A 1 13.12 22.53 26.16
N ARG A 2 12.90 21.29 25.75
CA ARG A 2 13.15 20.90 24.35
C ARG A 2 11.92 21.29 23.54
N SER A 3 12.08 22.21 22.59
CA SER A 3 11.04 22.58 21.64
C SER A 3 10.59 21.33 20.87
N LYS A 4 9.27 21.03 20.90
CA LYS A 4 8.68 20.01 20.02
C LYS A 4 9.00 20.38 18.56
N PRO A 5 9.39 19.43 17.69
CA PRO A 5 9.51 19.70 16.28
C PRO A 5 8.15 20.13 15.72
N SER A 6 8.10 21.30 15.07
CA SER A 6 6.90 21.90 14.47
C SER A 6 6.55 21.28 13.11
N GLY A 7 6.52 19.95 13.03
CA GLY A 7 6.13 19.23 11.82
C GLY A 7 4.73 18.64 11.97
N ARG A 8 3.95 18.60 10.87
CA ARG A 8 2.69 17.84 10.83
C ARG A 8 2.94 16.39 11.26
N LYS A 9 2.02 15.82 12.03
CA LYS A 9 2.07 14.39 12.40
C LYS A 9 2.14 13.54 11.11
N ARG A 10 3.02 12.56 11.06
CA ARG A 10 3.17 11.66 9.91
C ARG A 10 2.39 10.38 10.17
N VAL A 11 1.36 10.14 9.38
CA VAL A 11 0.46 8.99 9.50
C VAL A 11 0.68 8.08 8.30
N VAL A 12 0.90 6.80 8.54
CA VAL A 12 0.97 5.75 7.52
C VAL A 12 -0.25 4.86 7.67
N VAL A 13 -1.09 4.80 6.63
CA VAL A 13 -2.22 3.88 6.56
C VAL A 13 -1.81 2.68 5.73
N ILE A 14 -1.73 1.51 6.36
CA ILE A 14 -1.38 0.26 5.68
C ILE A 14 -2.66 -0.41 5.18
N VAL A 15 -2.77 -0.62 3.88
CA VAL A 15 -3.92 -1.27 3.23
C VAL A 15 -3.52 -2.68 2.82
N HIS A 16 -4.10 -3.67 3.49
CA HIS A 16 -3.75 -5.07 3.30
C HIS A 16 -4.21 -5.65 1.94
N GLU A 17 -3.67 -6.79 1.58
CA GLU A 17 -4.09 -7.59 0.44
C GLU A 17 -5.31 -8.48 0.77
N VAL A 18 -5.75 -9.30 -0.19
CA VAL A 18 -6.91 -10.19 0.00
C VAL A 18 -6.81 -11.15 1.20
N ARG A 19 -5.59 -11.41 1.71
CA ARG A 19 -5.37 -12.27 2.88
C ARG A 19 -5.71 -11.63 4.23
N GLY A 20 -6.04 -10.34 4.26
CA GLY A 20 -6.33 -9.62 5.50
C GLY A 20 -5.07 -9.13 6.21
N VAL A 21 -5.21 -8.83 7.50
CA VAL A 21 -4.13 -8.31 8.35
C VAL A 21 -3.25 -9.46 8.82
N THR A 22 -2.27 -9.85 7.99
CA THR A 22 -1.33 -10.93 8.29
C THR A 22 -0.32 -10.53 9.37
N GLU A 23 0.34 -11.53 10.00
CA GLU A 23 1.38 -11.27 11.00
C GLU A 23 2.51 -10.38 10.47
N ASN A 24 2.90 -10.55 9.21
CA ASN A 24 3.93 -9.71 8.60
C ASN A 24 3.51 -8.23 8.51
N LEU A 25 2.24 -7.93 8.27
CA LEU A 25 1.74 -6.55 8.29
C LEU A 25 1.69 -5.97 9.71
N VAL A 26 1.39 -6.78 10.72
CA VAL A 26 1.47 -6.37 12.13
C VAL A 26 2.92 -6.05 12.52
N ARG A 27 3.87 -6.88 12.10
CA ARG A 27 5.32 -6.64 12.31
C ARG A 27 5.79 -5.38 11.57
N LEU A 28 5.30 -5.16 10.34
CA LEU A 28 5.58 -3.92 9.58
C LEU A 28 5.05 -2.68 10.32
N ALA A 29 3.82 -2.73 10.83
CA ALA A 29 3.23 -1.63 11.59
C ALA A 29 4.07 -1.31 12.84
N SER A 30 4.50 -2.33 13.59
CA SER A 30 5.39 -2.18 14.74
C SER A 30 6.75 -1.57 14.35
N PHE A 31 7.34 -2.03 13.24
CA PHE A 31 8.59 -1.51 12.70
C PHE A 31 8.45 -0.02 12.34
N LEU A 32 7.42 0.36 11.58
CA LEU A 32 7.20 1.76 11.21
C LEU A 32 6.91 2.65 12.43
N THR A 33 6.23 2.12 13.44
CA THR A 33 6.02 2.83 14.70
C THR A 33 7.34 3.10 15.42
N SER A 34 8.26 2.13 15.42
CA SER A 34 9.62 2.33 16.00
C SER A 34 10.46 3.35 15.23
N GLU A 35 10.15 3.54 13.93
CA GLU A 35 10.76 4.58 13.07
C GLU A 35 10.11 5.97 13.23
N GLY A 36 9.14 6.11 14.15
CA GLY A 36 8.53 7.39 14.51
C GLY A 36 7.29 7.79 13.70
N PHE A 37 6.70 6.85 12.96
CA PHE A 37 5.42 7.08 12.27
C PHE A 37 4.24 6.74 13.18
N ALA A 38 3.12 7.47 13.03
CA ALA A 38 1.84 6.99 13.52
C ALA A 38 1.27 6.03 12.46
N VAL A 39 0.95 4.80 12.85
CA VAL A 39 0.51 3.77 11.92
C VAL A 39 -0.95 3.40 12.16
N VAL A 40 -1.72 3.31 11.09
CA VAL A 40 -3.09 2.79 11.06
C VAL A 40 -3.09 1.56 10.17
N LEU A 41 -3.50 0.42 10.71
CA LEU A 41 -3.58 -0.86 9.99
C LEU A 41 -5.02 -1.41 10.15
N PRO A 42 -5.97 -0.92 9.35
CA PRO A 42 -7.35 -1.36 9.45
C PRO A 42 -7.52 -2.77 8.86
N SER A 43 -8.42 -3.56 9.44
CA SER A 43 -8.98 -4.71 8.73
C SER A 43 -10.13 -4.23 7.84
N LEU A 44 -10.08 -4.55 6.55
CA LEU A 44 -11.18 -4.33 5.62
C LEU A 44 -12.28 -5.40 5.77
N TYR A 45 -11.99 -6.48 6.49
CA TYR A 45 -12.96 -7.51 6.83
C TYR A 45 -13.58 -7.24 8.19
N SER A 46 -14.91 -7.25 8.26
CA SER A 46 -15.64 -7.00 9.50
C SER A 46 -15.44 -8.11 10.56
N ASP A 47 -15.12 -9.32 10.13
CA ASP A 47 -14.85 -10.48 10.97
C ASP A 47 -13.37 -10.65 11.35
N GLY A 48 -12.49 -9.74 10.90
CA GLY A 48 -11.05 -9.82 11.15
C GLY A 48 -10.36 -10.97 10.40
N PHE A 49 -10.94 -11.45 9.31
CA PHE A 49 -10.44 -12.58 8.53
C PHE A 49 -8.96 -12.46 8.17
N VAL A 50 -8.23 -13.56 8.36
CA VAL A 50 -6.86 -13.77 7.86
C VAL A 50 -6.79 -15.09 7.12
N GLY A 51 -6.53 -15.03 5.81
CA GLY A 51 -6.55 -16.19 4.91
C GLY A 51 -5.16 -16.77 4.64
N SER A 52 -5.07 -18.10 4.60
CA SER A 52 -3.88 -18.82 4.16
C SER A 52 -3.93 -19.21 2.67
N ASP A 53 -5.11 -19.49 2.13
CA ASP A 53 -5.35 -19.78 0.72
C ASP A 53 -5.68 -18.50 -0.08
N GLU A 54 -4.95 -18.28 -1.16
CA GLU A 54 -5.09 -17.06 -1.96
C GLU A 54 -6.41 -17.01 -2.75
N HIS A 55 -6.80 -18.14 -3.36
CA HIS A 55 -8.02 -18.19 -4.15
C HIS A 55 -9.27 -18.02 -3.29
N ALA A 56 -9.30 -18.66 -2.13
CA ALA A 56 -10.40 -18.48 -1.17
C ALA A 56 -10.45 -17.04 -0.65
N SER A 57 -9.31 -16.47 -0.29
CA SER A 57 -9.20 -15.08 0.17
C SER A 57 -9.63 -14.08 -0.92
N TYR A 58 -9.25 -14.34 -2.17
CA TYR A 58 -9.66 -13.52 -3.31
C TYR A 58 -11.18 -13.54 -3.48
N ARG A 59 -11.82 -14.72 -3.49
CA ARG A 59 -13.29 -14.83 -3.59
C ARG A 59 -13.97 -14.11 -2.43
N LYS A 60 -13.49 -14.32 -1.19
CA LYS A 60 -14.04 -13.66 0.00
C LYS A 60 -13.93 -12.14 -0.10
N PHE A 61 -12.75 -11.62 -0.51
CA PHE A 61 -12.56 -10.17 -0.65
C PHE A 61 -13.58 -9.57 -1.63
N TYR A 62 -13.76 -10.15 -2.80
CA TYR A 62 -14.68 -9.58 -3.80
C TYR A 62 -16.16 -9.81 -3.48
N SER A 63 -16.52 -10.81 -2.68
CA SER A 63 -17.91 -11.02 -2.24
C SER A 63 -18.29 -10.13 -1.05
N GLU A 64 -17.37 -9.83 -0.14
CA GLU A 64 -17.69 -9.16 1.11
C GLU A 64 -17.19 -7.70 1.19
N VAL A 65 -16.10 -7.39 0.53
CA VAL A 65 -15.46 -6.06 0.57
C VAL A 65 -15.51 -5.39 -0.81
N GLY A 66 -14.74 -5.89 -1.77
CA GLY A 66 -14.55 -5.26 -3.07
C GLY A 66 -13.76 -3.95 -3.00
N ILE A 67 -13.41 -3.43 -4.18
CA ILE A 67 -12.60 -2.19 -4.27
C ILE A 67 -13.39 -0.98 -3.75
N GLU A 68 -14.69 -0.88 -4.06
CA GLU A 68 -15.49 0.29 -3.69
C GLU A 68 -15.61 0.48 -2.17
N ARG A 69 -15.93 -0.60 -1.43
CA ARG A 69 -15.99 -0.51 0.04
C ARG A 69 -14.61 -0.27 0.65
N ALA A 70 -13.56 -0.84 0.06
CA ALA A 70 -12.20 -0.56 0.50
C ALA A 70 -11.83 0.92 0.31
N LEU A 71 -12.20 1.53 -0.83
CA LEU A 71 -12.01 2.97 -1.08
C LEU A 71 -12.76 3.83 -0.06
N MET A 72 -14.01 3.48 0.26
CA MET A 72 -14.80 4.19 1.26
C MET A 72 -14.14 4.10 2.65
N ALA A 73 -13.81 2.89 3.09
CA ALA A 73 -13.20 2.68 4.42
C ALA A 73 -11.86 3.40 4.59
N ILE A 74 -10.99 3.38 3.55
CA ILE A 74 -9.73 4.11 3.60
C ILE A 74 -9.95 5.61 3.47
N GLY A 75 -10.94 6.04 2.68
CA GLY A 75 -11.37 7.43 2.58
C GLY A 75 -11.79 8.01 3.94
N ASP A 76 -12.60 7.30 4.70
CA ASP A 76 -13.02 7.71 6.05
C ASP A 76 -11.83 7.87 6.99
N ILE A 77 -10.86 6.93 6.94
CA ILE A 77 -9.62 7.03 7.74
C ILE A 77 -8.79 8.26 7.33
N ILE A 78 -8.72 8.59 6.04
CA ILE A 78 -8.04 9.82 5.58
C ILE A 78 -8.71 11.05 6.16
N GLU A 79 -10.05 11.12 6.18
CA GLU A 79 -10.80 12.25 6.75
C GLU A 79 -10.54 12.41 8.26
N GLU A 80 -10.44 11.32 9.01
CA GLU A 80 -10.12 11.35 10.45
C GLU A 80 -8.72 11.93 10.73
N HIS A 81 -7.83 11.94 9.72
CA HIS A 81 -6.44 12.39 9.87
C HIS A 81 -6.13 13.69 9.11
N VAL A 82 -7.15 14.45 8.75
CA VAL A 82 -6.97 15.77 8.10
C VAL A 82 -6.02 16.65 8.91
N GLY A 83 -5.04 17.25 8.22
CA GLY A 83 -3.98 18.07 8.84
C GLY A 83 -2.70 17.30 9.18
N ALA A 84 -2.70 15.97 9.16
CA ALA A 84 -1.48 15.16 9.18
C ALA A 84 -0.81 15.10 7.78
N LYS A 85 0.45 14.66 7.72
CA LYS A 85 1.08 14.17 6.49
C LYS A 85 0.69 12.71 6.33
N ILE A 86 -0.16 12.37 5.35
CA ILE A 86 -0.74 11.04 5.17
C ILE A 86 -0.04 10.31 4.04
N SER A 87 0.47 9.12 4.35
CA SER A 87 1.02 8.18 3.36
C SER A 87 0.17 6.91 3.33
N LEU A 88 -0.28 6.49 2.15
CA LEU A 88 -0.91 5.18 1.97
C LEU A 88 0.16 4.15 1.59
N LEU A 89 0.15 3.00 2.24
CA LEU A 89 1.03 1.87 1.93
C LEU A 89 0.17 0.65 1.64
N GLY A 90 0.08 0.26 0.38
CA GLY A 90 -0.81 -0.81 -0.06
C GLY A 90 -0.10 -2.03 -0.63
N PHE A 91 -0.72 -3.18 -0.45
CA PHE A 91 -0.26 -4.47 -0.97
C PHE A 91 -1.34 -5.11 -1.83
N SER A 92 -1.02 -5.56 -3.05
CA SER A 92 -1.95 -6.18 -4.01
C SER A 92 -3.20 -5.32 -4.25
N VAL A 93 -4.39 -5.75 -3.84
CA VAL A 93 -5.62 -4.95 -3.92
C VAL A 93 -5.50 -3.65 -3.11
N GLY A 94 -4.78 -3.68 -1.98
CA GLY A 94 -4.49 -2.48 -1.19
C GLY A 94 -3.62 -1.48 -1.94
N ALA A 95 -2.68 -1.94 -2.78
CA ALA A 95 -1.89 -1.07 -3.66
C ALA A 95 -2.78 -0.43 -4.74
N THR A 96 -3.77 -1.16 -5.25
CA THR A 96 -4.76 -0.61 -6.18
C THR A 96 -5.61 0.47 -5.49
N VAL A 97 -6.05 0.25 -4.25
CA VAL A 97 -6.78 1.25 -3.46
C VAL A 97 -5.92 2.51 -3.23
N ALA A 98 -4.66 2.35 -2.83
CA ALA A 98 -3.73 3.46 -2.64
C ALA A 98 -3.52 4.26 -3.94
N TRP A 99 -3.39 3.57 -5.08
CA TRP A 99 -3.31 4.17 -6.41
C TRP A 99 -4.54 4.99 -6.75
N LEU A 100 -5.74 4.42 -6.58
CA LEU A 100 -7.01 5.10 -6.89
C LEU A 100 -7.21 6.35 -6.03
N LEU A 101 -6.76 6.33 -4.78
CA LEU A 101 -6.84 7.46 -3.86
C LEU A 101 -5.74 8.51 -4.06
N SER A 102 -4.71 8.21 -4.85
CA SER A 102 -3.56 9.12 -5.04
C SER A 102 -3.90 10.44 -5.75
N GLY A 103 -5.04 10.47 -6.44
CA GLY A 103 -5.54 11.68 -7.13
C GLY A 103 -6.44 12.58 -6.30
N ASN A 104 -6.79 12.23 -5.05
CA ASN A 104 -7.82 12.96 -4.28
C ASN A 104 -7.32 14.22 -3.56
N GLY A 105 -6.02 14.52 -3.60
CA GLY A 105 -5.42 15.72 -3.01
C GLY A 105 -5.34 15.74 -1.48
N LYS A 106 -5.76 14.68 -0.79
CA LYS A 106 -5.79 14.59 0.69
C LYS A 106 -4.65 13.78 1.28
N ILE A 107 -3.90 13.06 0.44
CA ILE A 107 -2.73 12.30 0.85
C ILE A 107 -1.46 12.93 0.27
N ASP A 108 -0.36 12.80 0.97
CA ASP A 108 0.94 13.32 0.54
C ASP A 108 1.72 12.30 -0.31
N SER A 109 1.57 11.00 -0.02
CA SER A 109 2.21 9.94 -0.81
C SER A 109 1.43 8.62 -0.83
N ALA A 110 1.68 7.82 -1.87
CA ALA A 110 1.19 6.45 -1.97
C ALA A 110 2.33 5.50 -2.35
N ILE A 111 2.41 4.37 -1.67
CA ILE A 111 3.39 3.32 -1.92
C ILE A 111 2.63 2.04 -2.18
N GLY A 112 2.90 1.38 -3.30
CA GLY A 112 2.18 0.16 -3.68
C GLY A 112 3.11 -0.98 -4.05
N PHE A 113 2.83 -2.17 -3.54
CA PHE A 113 3.53 -3.40 -3.89
C PHE A 113 2.60 -4.35 -4.66
N TYR A 114 3.10 -4.88 -5.76
CA TYR A 114 2.45 -5.87 -6.65
C TYR A 114 0.94 -5.62 -6.91
N GLY A 115 0.58 -4.36 -7.16
CA GLY A 115 -0.78 -3.93 -7.46
C GLY A 115 -1.18 -4.23 -8.90
N SER A 116 -1.42 -5.49 -9.26
CA SER A 116 -1.64 -5.91 -10.66
C SER A 116 -2.85 -5.26 -11.33
N ARG A 117 -3.89 -4.88 -10.56
CA ARG A 117 -5.07 -4.21 -11.10
C ARG A 117 -4.88 -2.72 -11.40
N ILE A 118 -3.76 -2.12 -11.00
CA ILE A 118 -3.40 -0.73 -11.36
C ILE A 118 -3.41 -0.56 -12.89
N ARG A 119 -3.05 -1.60 -13.66
CA ARG A 119 -3.12 -1.58 -15.13
C ARG A 119 -4.49 -1.24 -15.72
N ASN A 120 -5.57 -1.43 -14.94
CA ASN A 120 -6.94 -1.12 -15.38
C ASN A 120 -7.34 0.33 -15.08
N HIS A 121 -6.45 1.13 -14.47
CA HIS A 121 -6.72 2.47 -13.98
C HIS A 121 -5.53 3.41 -14.29
N LEU A 122 -4.95 3.26 -15.49
CA LEU A 122 -3.80 4.06 -15.94
C LEU A 122 -4.16 5.49 -16.31
N ASP A 123 -5.45 5.83 -16.38
CA ASP A 123 -5.98 7.17 -16.58
C ASP A 123 -5.82 8.09 -15.35
N ILE A 124 -5.69 7.52 -14.15
CA ILE A 124 -5.49 8.29 -12.91
C ILE A 124 -4.28 9.21 -13.03
N GLN A 125 -4.46 10.47 -12.60
CA GLN A 125 -3.41 11.48 -12.47
C GLN A 125 -3.16 11.75 -10.99
N PRO A 126 -2.09 11.22 -10.39
CA PRO A 126 -1.79 11.43 -8.98
C PRO A 126 -1.52 12.90 -8.66
N SER A 127 -2.09 13.39 -7.57
CA SER A 127 -1.66 14.64 -6.91
C SER A 127 -0.60 14.38 -5.84
N ALA A 128 -0.55 13.16 -5.32
CA ALA A 128 0.44 12.66 -4.37
C ALA A 128 1.71 12.16 -5.09
N ASP A 129 2.83 12.06 -4.35
CA ASP A 129 4.01 11.32 -4.80
C ASP A 129 3.73 9.82 -4.70
N VAL A 130 3.99 9.06 -5.78
CA VAL A 130 3.64 7.65 -5.86
C VAL A 130 4.86 6.80 -6.22
N ASP A 131 5.10 5.77 -5.39
CA ASP A 131 6.09 4.73 -5.64
C ASP A 131 5.41 3.37 -5.80
N LEU A 132 5.59 2.73 -6.94
CA LEU A 132 4.97 1.44 -7.25
C LEU A 132 6.04 0.39 -7.54
N TYR A 133 5.95 -0.73 -6.85
CA TYR A 133 6.88 -1.85 -6.97
C TYR A 133 6.13 -3.09 -7.46
N PHE A 134 6.39 -3.47 -8.71
CA PHE A 134 5.78 -4.62 -9.34
C PHE A 134 6.69 -5.85 -9.27
N CYS A 135 6.08 -7.03 -9.16
CA CYS A 135 6.73 -8.30 -9.45
C CYS A 135 6.39 -8.75 -10.86
N ARG A 136 7.15 -9.68 -11.44
CA ARG A 136 6.76 -10.33 -12.68
C ARG A 136 5.49 -11.13 -12.46
N GLU A 137 4.52 -10.96 -13.33
CA GLU A 137 3.24 -11.68 -13.28
C GLU A 137 2.92 -12.30 -14.65
N LYS A 138 2.16 -13.39 -14.62
CA LYS A 138 1.58 -13.96 -15.82
C LYS A 138 0.27 -13.24 -16.16
N GLY A 139 0.02 -12.99 -17.44
CA GLY A 139 -1.27 -12.48 -17.91
C GLY A 139 -1.32 -10.99 -18.24
N PHE A 140 -0.24 -10.23 -18.04
CA PHE A 140 -0.11 -8.87 -18.61
C PHE A 140 1.36 -8.47 -18.70
N ASP A 141 1.65 -7.48 -19.56
CA ASP A 141 2.98 -6.90 -19.68
C ASP A 141 3.21 -5.90 -18.56
N VAL A 142 4.04 -6.32 -17.59
CA VAL A 142 4.39 -5.51 -16.42
C VAL A 142 5.29 -4.36 -16.82
N GLU A 143 6.22 -4.57 -17.74
CA GLU A 143 7.16 -3.58 -18.23
C GLU A 143 6.44 -2.46 -19.01
N GLU A 144 5.46 -2.77 -19.85
CA GLU A 144 4.61 -1.79 -20.53
C GLU A 144 3.81 -0.95 -19.51
N THR A 145 3.24 -1.61 -18.51
CA THR A 145 2.51 -0.94 -17.42
C THR A 145 3.42 0.03 -16.67
N ILE A 146 4.64 -0.38 -16.31
CA ILE A 146 5.65 0.45 -15.64
C ILE A 146 6.02 1.64 -16.54
N GLY A 147 6.23 1.43 -17.83
CA GLY A 147 6.54 2.51 -18.79
C GLY A 147 5.44 3.57 -18.83
N THR A 148 4.17 3.14 -18.89
CA THR A 148 3.01 4.05 -18.88
C THR A 148 2.91 4.84 -17.57
N LEU A 149 3.17 4.20 -16.43
CA LEU A 149 3.14 4.83 -15.11
C LEU A 149 4.26 5.85 -14.95
N ASN A 150 5.48 5.52 -15.38
CA ASN A 150 6.63 6.42 -15.30
C ASN A 150 6.54 7.65 -16.22
N ALA A 151 5.64 7.64 -17.20
CA ALA A 151 5.35 8.84 -17.98
C ALA A 151 4.55 9.89 -17.19
N LYS A 152 4.04 9.56 -16.02
CA LYS A 152 3.28 10.47 -15.15
C LYS A 152 4.21 11.25 -14.21
N ARG A 153 3.85 12.49 -13.92
CA ARG A 153 4.72 13.47 -13.26
C ARG A 153 5.21 13.06 -11.86
N ASN A 154 4.35 12.48 -11.04
CA ASN A 154 4.64 12.19 -9.62
C ASN A 154 4.71 10.68 -9.37
N VAL A 155 5.03 9.89 -10.38
CA VAL A 155 5.02 8.42 -10.28
C VAL A 155 6.41 7.87 -10.54
N SER A 156 6.87 7.00 -9.66
CA SER A 156 8.02 6.13 -9.85
C SER A 156 7.55 4.68 -9.77
N ALA A 157 7.66 3.95 -10.85
CA ALA A 157 7.30 2.54 -10.90
C ALA A 157 8.51 1.69 -11.30
N ALA A 158 8.71 0.57 -10.61
CA ALA A 158 9.86 -0.31 -10.83
C ALA A 158 9.48 -1.79 -10.70
N LEU A 159 10.19 -2.62 -11.47
CA LEU A 159 10.16 -4.06 -11.28
C LEU A 159 11.09 -4.46 -10.13
N ILE A 160 10.59 -5.30 -9.22
CA ILE A 160 11.39 -5.84 -8.11
C ILE A 160 11.40 -7.38 -8.16
N PRO A 161 12.46 -8.03 -7.65
CA PRO A 161 12.46 -9.47 -7.48
C PRO A 161 11.41 -9.92 -6.45
N GLY A 162 10.74 -11.03 -6.72
CA GLY A 162 9.76 -11.63 -5.85
C GLY A 162 8.54 -12.12 -6.62
N GLU A 163 7.65 -12.79 -5.93
CA GLU A 163 6.36 -13.24 -6.45
C GLU A 163 5.24 -12.36 -5.89
N HIS A 164 4.07 -12.36 -6.56
CA HIS A 164 2.88 -11.70 -6.04
C HIS A 164 2.55 -12.22 -4.63
N GLY A 165 2.24 -11.35 -3.69
CA GLY A 165 1.90 -11.73 -2.31
C GLY A 165 3.09 -12.08 -1.41
N PHE A 166 4.34 -11.91 -1.87
CA PHE A 166 5.52 -12.29 -1.08
C PHE A 166 5.55 -11.68 0.32
N TYR A 167 4.98 -10.50 0.48
CA TYR A 167 5.01 -9.82 1.78
C TYR A 167 4.20 -10.56 2.85
N SER A 168 3.13 -11.25 2.46
CA SER A 168 2.31 -12.06 3.36
C SER A 168 2.76 -13.52 3.48
N THR A 169 3.48 -14.04 2.48
CA THR A 169 3.78 -15.48 2.40
C THR A 169 5.22 -15.83 2.76
N SER A 170 6.14 -14.88 2.70
CA SER A 170 7.56 -15.12 3.03
C SER A 170 7.85 -14.96 4.52
N PRO A 171 8.90 -15.61 5.04
CA PRO A 171 9.40 -15.30 6.38
C PRO A 171 9.74 -13.82 6.51
N PHE A 172 9.37 -13.19 7.63
CA PHE A 172 9.57 -11.73 7.82
C PHE A 172 11.04 -11.29 7.71
N ALA A 173 11.98 -12.13 8.10
CA ALA A 173 13.42 -11.89 7.97
C ALA A 173 13.99 -12.30 6.59
N SER A 174 13.15 -12.53 5.58
CA SER A 174 13.63 -12.85 4.23
C SER A 174 14.24 -11.63 3.52
N PRO A 175 15.25 -11.82 2.65
CA PRO A 175 15.89 -10.71 1.93
C PRO A 175 14.92 -9.87 1.11
N GLN A 176 13.85 -10.47 0.59
CA GLN A 176 12.84 -9.74 -0.18
C GLN A 176 11.98 -8.82 0.70
N ILE A 177 11.59 -9.24 1.92
CA ILE A 177 10.88 -8.37 2.88
C ILE A 177 11.82 -7.28 3.40
N GLU A 178 13.06 -7.60 3.72
CA GLU A 178 14.04 -6.58 4.10
C GLU A 178 14.25 -5.51 3.03
N ARG A 179 14.31 -5.93 1.75
CA ARG A 179 14.37 -4.99 0.62
C ARG A 179 13.11 -4.12 0.56
N ALA A 180 11.91 -4.72 0.68
CA ALA A 180 10.66 -3.98 0.68
C ALA A 180 10.61 -2.96 1.83
N ASN A 181 11.03 -3.33 3.03
CA ASN A 181 11.08 -2.43 4.18
C ASN A 181 12.03 -1.24 3.95
N ARG A 182 13.20 -1.46 3.31
CA ARG A 182 14.09 -0.36 2.92
C ARG A 182 13.45 0.58 1.89
N LEU A 183 12.77 0.04 0.88
CA LEU A 183 12.04 0.85 -0.11
C LEU A 183 10.93 1.67 0.54
N ILE A 184 10.14 1.05 1.42
CA ILE A 184 9.09 1.73 2.19
C ILE A 184 9.67 2.91 2.98
N LEU A 185 10.72 2.67 3.77
CA LEU A 185 11.34 3.75 4.57
C LEU A 185 11.91 4.86 3.69
N THR A 186 12.55 4.51 2.56
CA THR A 186 13.09 5.50 1.62
C THR A 186 11.98 6.39 1.06
N SER A 187 10.86 5.80 0.67
CA SER A 187 9.69 6.52 0.17
C SER A 187 9.05 7.40 1.26
N LEU A 188 8.88 6.86 2.47
CA LEU A 188 8.26 7.59 3.59
C LEU A 188 9.12 8.74 4.15
N LYS A 189 10.45 8.72 3.96
CA LYS A 189 11.37 9.72 4.51
C LYS A 189 11.66 10.88 3.53
N ARG A 190 11.10 10.84 2.32
CA ARG A 190 11.04 11.97 1.37
C ARG A 190 9.96 12.95 1.80
#